data_a7f81ee69ee39b7b08482b81f56cd4e6
#
_entry.id   a7f81ee69ee39b7b08482b81f56cd4e6
#
_cell.length_a   1.000
_cell.length_b   1.000
_cell.length_c   1.000
_cell.angle_alpha   90.00
_cell.angle_beta   90.00
_cell.angle_gamma   90.00
#
_symmetry.space_group_name_H-M   'P 1'
#
loop_
_entity.id
_entity.type
_entity.pdbx_description
1 polymer ?
#
loop_
_entity_poly.entity_id
_entity_poly.type
_entity_poly.pdbx_seq_one_letter_code
_entity_poly.pdbx_strand_id
1 'polypeptide(L)'
;MLFEPLEPNERFRARREAARRRQRRRRSIAVAVLLTALLGLAAGATVITGIEDAVQTAAEPKLTAKPRPKPAVLQPRALPFEVRGVHVTMALASLDGKLEEYLDLTREGLNTIELDIKDENGEIGFVASAVPLATKIGAARPYYKPRQVARAARARGVYLIGRVVIFEDPRLSEARPDLAIQTSDGAVWRNHAGLGWTNPYDRRVWDYNVSIAEVAARAGFDEIQFDYVRFPTDGDTDGIVYPGKTATPPAWVVAEFVHYASRRLKPLGVRVSTDVFGLAATRDLGIGQIPKRLSKYVDAVYPMVYPSHYGPGEYGLDDPNAAPGETVQFALSHFRRELRSSRAALIPWLQDFSYGRTYGLLDVQAQIAAARKQGARGYLLWNAAGVYTPGALTPAP
;
A
#
# COMPACT_ATOMS: atom_id res chain seq x y z
N MET A 1 -19.00 -22.09 -29.25
CA MET A 1 -19.09 -20.75 -28.70
C MET A 1 -17.75 -20.46 -28.04
N LEU A 2 -16.91 -19.67 -28.72
CA LEU A 2 -15.60 -19.23 -28.21
C LEU A 2 -15.84 -18.13 -27.18
N PHE A 3 -15.38 -18.34 -25.95
CA PHE A 3 -15.39 -17.31 -24.92
C PHE A 3 -14.38 -16.23 -25.34
N GLU A 4 -14.85 -15.06 -25.77
CA GLU A 4 -14.02 -13.88 -25.88
C GLU A 4 -13.45 -13.55 -24.48
N PRO A 5 -12.14 -13.31 -24.35
CA PRO A 5 -11.55 -12.91 -23.09
C PRO A 5 -12.03 -11.49 -22.75
N LEU A 6 -12.82 -11.35 -21.69
CA LEU A 6 -13.25 -10.06 -21.17
C LEU A 6 -12.04 -9.15 -20.92
N GLU A 7 -12.14 -7.91 -21.36
CA GLU A 7 -11.19 -6.82 -21.09
C GLU A 7 -10.84 -6.77 -19.58
N PRO A 8 -9.61 -6.49 -19.19
CA PRO A 8 -9.20 -6.42 -17.78
C PRO A 8 -10.10 -5.55 -16.90
N ASN A 9 -10.62 -4.44 -17.47
CA ASN A 9 -11.57 -3.56 -16.79
C ASN A 9 -12.95 -4.20 -16.58
N GLU A 10 -13.42 -5.05 -17.50
CA GLU A 10 -14.69 -5.75 -17.37
C GLU A 10 -14.59 -6.87 -16.34
N ARG A 11 -13.49 -7.62 -16.31
CA ARG A 11 -13.20 -8.60 -15.25
C ARG A 11 -13.13 -7.94 -13.87
N PHE A 12 -12.54 -6.76 -13.80
CA PHE A 12 -12.46 -5.97 -12.56
C PHE A 12 -13.85 -5.45 -12.15
N ARG A 13 -14.67 -4.97 -13.10
CA ARG A 13 -16.07 -4.57 -12.86
C ARG A 13 -16.93 -5.77 -12.47
N ALA A 14 -16.82 -6.90 -13.16
CA ALA A 14 -17.57 -8.12 -12.85
C ALA A 14 -17.21 -8.68 -11.45
N ARG A 15 -15.93 -8.65 -11.07
CA ARG A 15 -15.49 -9.03 -9.70
C ARG A 15 -16.03 -8.08 -8.64
N ARG A 16 -16.07 -6.76 -8.90
CA ARG A 16 -16.68 -5.75 -8.00
C ARG A 16 -18.18 -5.97 -7.86
N GLU A 17 -18.89 -6.28 -8.94
CA GLU A 17 -20.32 -6.58 -8.89
C GLU A 17 -20.62 -7.88 -8.15
N ALA A 18 -19.84 -8.92 -8.35
CA ALA A 18 -19.95 -10.16 -7.61
C ALA A 18 -19.68 -9.97 -6.11
N ALA A 19 -18.69 -9.15 -5.75
CA ALA A 19 -18.41 -8.79 -4.36
C ALA A 19 -19.57 -7.99 -3.74
N ARG A 20 -20.16 -7.03 -4.47
CA ARG A 20 -21.34 -6.26 -4.03
C ARG A 20 -22.56 -7.13 -3.82
N ARG A 21 -22.83 -8.14 -4.70
CA ARG A 21 -23.93 -9.11 -4.55
C ARG A 21 -23.73 -10.00 -3.32
N ARG A 22 -22.48 -10.45 -3.04
CA ARG A 22 -22.13 -11.20 -1.81
C ARG A 22 -22.31 -10.35 -0.56
N GLN A 23 -21.94 -9.08 -0.59
CA GLN A 23 -22.09 -8.17 0.52
C GLN A 23 -23.55 -7.85 0.82
N ARG A 24 -24.39 -7.64 -0.20
CA ARG A 24 -25.86 -7.48 -0.02
C ARG A 24 -26.49 -8.72 0.60
N ARG A 25 -26.16 -9.93 0.15
CA ARG A 25 -26.63 -11.19 0.77
C ARG A 25 -26.19 -11.32 2.22
N ARG A 26 -24.94 -10.95 2.54
CA ARG A 26 -24.46 -10.98 3.94
C ARG A 26 -25.16 -9.97 4.83
N ARG A 27 -25.49 -8.77 4.33
CA ARG A 27 -26.27 -7.76 5.07
C ARG A 27 -27.70 -8.27 5.34
N SER A 28 -28.34 -8.90 4.39
CA SER A 28 -29.68 -9.49 4.59
C SER A 28 -29.68 -10.61 5.63
N ILE A 29 -28.63 -11.44 5.67
CA ILE A 29 -28.46 -12.48 6.69
C ILE A 29 -28.15 -11.87 8.05
N ALA A 30 -27.31 -10.83 8.14
CA ALA A 30 -26.98 -10.15 9.39
C ALA A 30 -28.21 -9.46 10.01
N VAL A 31 -29.05 -8.83 9.19
CA VAL A 31 -30.31 -8.22 9.66
C VAL A 31 -31.28 -9.29 10.17
N ALA A 32 -31.38 -10.43 9.51
CA ALA A 32 -32.21 -11.54 9.99
C ALA A 32 -31.71 -12.12 11.32
N VAL A 33 -30.39 -12.24 11.51
CA VAL A 33 -29.78 -12.70 12.78
C VAL A 33 -29.94 -11.66 13.90
N LEU A 34 -29.88 -10.37 13.59
CA LEU A 34 -30.11 -9.30 14.57
C LEU A 34 -31.56 -9.27 15.07
N LEU A 35 -32.52 -9.51 14.19
CA LEU A 35 -33.93 -9.57 14.54
C LEU A 35 -34.26 -10.78 15.43
N THR A 36 -33.59 -11.91 15.23
CA THR A 36 -33.74 -13.09 16.11
C THR A 36 -33.05 -12.93 17.48
N ALA A 37 -31.92 -12.17 17.54
CA ALA A 37 -31.21 -11.89 18.80
C ALA A 37 -31.96 -10.89 19.70
N LEU A 38 -32.70 -9.93 19.12
CA LEU A 38 -33.51 -8.96 19.88
C LEU A 38 -34.75 -9.56 20.55
N LEU A 39 -35.22 -10.73 20.09
CA LEU A 39 -36.32 -11.46 20.70
C LEU A 39 -35.91 -12.36 21.89
N GLY A 40 -34.59 -12.55 22.09
CA GLY A 40 -34.03 -13.41 23.15
C GLY A 40 -33.54 -12.69 24.42
N LEU A 41 -33.50 -11.34 24.45
CA LEU A 41 -32.89 -10.54 25.54
C LEU A 41 -33.87 -9.89 26.55
N ALA A 42 -35.08 -10.42 26.64
CA ALA A 42 -36.10 -9.93 27.61
C ALA A 42 -36.18 -10.75 28.91
N ALA A 43 -35.22 -11.57 29.26
CA ALA A 43 -35.23 -12.31 30.53
C ALA A 43 -33.80 -12.42 31.09
N GLY A 44 -33.52 -11.69 32.17
CA GLY A 44 -32.36 -11.98 33.02
C GLY A 44 -31.61 -10.75 33.55
N ALA A 45 -32.23 -9.96 34.40
CA ALA A 45 -31.51 -9.04 35.29
C ALA A 45 -31.71 -9.48 36.75
N THR A 46 -30.64 -9.93 37.41
CA THR A 46 -30.55 -9.83 38.92
C THR A 46 -29.10 -9.93 39.37
N VAL A 47 -28.68 -8.86 40.04
CA VAL A 47 -27.89 -8.76 41.29
C VAL A 47 -26.54 -9.50 41.39
N ILE A 48 -25.48 -8.75 41.63
CA ILE A 48 -24.55 -8.96 42.78
C ILE A 48 -23.88 -7.62 43.13
N THR A 49 -24.11 -7.21 44.39
CA THR A 49 -23.46 -6.11 45.13
C THR A 49 -22.31 -6.66 45.97
N GLY A 50 -21.21 -5.92 46.06
CA GLY A 50 -20.39 -5.83 47.26
C GLY A 50 -19.20 -6.77 47.36
N ILE A 51 -17.99 -6.18 47.40
CA ILE A 51 -16.96 -6.35 48.45
C ILE A 51 -15.90 -5.28 48.20
N GLU A 52 -15.85 -4.27 49.08
CA GLU A 52 -14.63 -3.47 49.33
C GLU A 52 -13.81 -4.23 50.35
N ASP A 53 -12.51 -4.39 50.10
CA ASP A 53 -11.55 -4.60 51.18
C ASP A 53 -10.15 -4.06 50.82
N ALA A 54 -9.58 -3.46 51.83
CA ALA A 54 -8.39 -2.65 51.91
C ALA A 54 -7.11 -3.37 51.46
N VAL A 55 -6.28 -2.69 50.67
CA VAL A 55 -4.89 -3.08 50.48
C VAL A 55 -3.96 -2.05 51.12
N GLN A 56 -3.27 -2.50 52.17
CA GLN A 56 -2.21 -1.81 52.86
C GLN A 56 -1.04 -1.49 51.94
N THR A 57 -0.57 -0.26 52.04
CA THR A 57 0.59 0.27 51.35
C THR A 57 1.87 -0.28 52.01
N ALA A 58 2.57 -1.22 51.35
CA ALA A 58 3.93 -1.57 51.68
C ALA A 58 4.89 -0.77 50.77
N ALA A 59 5.80 -0.01 51.37
CA ALA A 59 6.82 0.74 50.66
C ALA A 59 7.83 -0.20 49.98
N GLU A 60 7.91 -0.17 48.67
CA GLU A 60 8.90 -0.91 47.90
C GLU A 60 10.29 -0.25 47.97
N PRO A 61 11.39 -1.03 48.07
CA PRO A 61 12.73 -0.49 48.04
C PRO A 61 13.07 0.00 46.64
N LYS A 62 13.60 1.23 46.52
CA LYS A 62 14.13 1.82 45.27
C LYS A 62 15.31 0.99 44.75
N LEU A 63 15.03 0.04 43.89
CA LEU A 63 16.02 -0.59 43.01
C LEU A 63 16.49 0.45 41.99
N THR A 64 17.74 0.90 42.10
CA THR A 64 18.41 1.67 41.05
C THR A 64 18.54 0.80 39.81
N ALA A 65 17.61 0.94 38.88
CA ALA A 65 17.65 0.22 37.61
C ALA A 65 18.90 0.65 36.82
N LYS A 66 19.82 -0.30 36.59
CA LYS A 66 20.90 -0.10 35.60
C LYS A 66 20.29 0.39 34.28
N PRO A 67 20.89 1.40 33.62
CA PRO A 67 20.39 1.87 32.33
C PRO A 67 20.30 0.70 31.37
N ARG A 68 19.09 0.41 30.85
CA ARG A 68 18.90 -0.59 29.80
C ARG A 68 19.77 -0.20 28.61
N PRO A 69 20.60 -1.10 28.08
CA PRO A 69 21.37 -0.81 26.87
C PRO A 69 20.38 -0.37 25.78
N LYS A 70 20.71 0.74 25.09
CA LYS A 70 19.92 1.17 23.94
C LYS A 70 19.81 0.01 22.97
N PRO A 71 18.59 -0.34 22.47
CA PRO A 71 18.43 -1.41 21.50
C PRO A 71 19.38 -1.18 20.33
N ALA A 72 20.12 -2.19 19.93
CA ALA A 72 20.95 -2.12 18.74
C ALA A 72 20.06 -1.76 17.55
N VAL A 73 20.42 -0.67 16.83
CA VAL A 73 19.71 -0.27 15.61
C VAL A 73 19.99 -1.35 14.55
N LEU A 74 18.97 -2.09 14.18
CA LEU A 74 19.08 -3.10 13.14
C LEU A 74 19.40 -2.41 11.81
N GLN A 75 20.39 -2.94 11.09
CA GLN A 75 20.72 -2.41 9.77
C GLN A 75 19.80 -3.03 8.71
N PRO A 76 19.20 -2.23 7.82
CA PRO A 76 18.37 -2.76 6.75
C PRO A 76 19.21 -3.54 5.74
N ARG A 77 18.62 -4.60 5.17
CA ARG A 77 19.24 -5.32 4.05
C ARG A 77 19.50 -4.36 2.90
N ALA A 78 20.65 -4.50 2.23
CA ALA A 78 20.99 -3.67 1.08
C ALA A 78 20.01 -3.92 -0.07
N LEU A 79 19.62 -2.84 -0.76
CA LEU A 79 18.93 -2.95 -2.05
C LEU A 79 19.80 -3.72 -3.05
N PRO A 80 19.21 -4.52 -3.96
CA PRO A 80 19.91 -5.07 -5.11
C PRO A 80 20.66 -3.99 -5.91
N PHE A 81 21.74 -4.37 -6.58
CA PHE A 81 22.47 -3.44 -7.45
C PHE A 81 21.54 -2.84 -8.51
N GLU A 82 20.73 -3.67 -9.15
CA GLU A 82 19.60 -3.30 -9.97
C GLU A 82 18.36 -4.05 -9.45
N VAL A 83 17.33 -3.32 -9.05
CA VAL A 83 16.03 -3.90 -8.66
C VAL A 83 15.33 -4.38 -9.93
N ARG A 84 14.95 -5.65 -9.99
CA ARG A 84 14.11 -6.25 -11.04
C ARG A 84 12.99 -6.99 -10.34
N GLY A 85 11.85 -6.34 -10.24
CA GLY A 85 10.79 -6.83 -9.39
C GLY A 85 9.41 -6.83 -10.03
N VAL A 86 8.51 -7.52 -9.36
CA VAL A 86 7.10 -7.65 -9.73
C VAL A 86 6.21 -7.43 -8.52
N HIS A 87 4.97 -6.98 -8.77
CA HIS A 87 3.91 -6.92 -7.77
C HIS A 87 3.21 -8.27 -7.62
N VAL A 88 2.93 -8.66 -6.39
CA VAL A 88 2.12 -9.84 -6.06
C VAL A 88 1.01 -9.44 -5.09
N THR A 89 -0.25 -9.60 -5.52
CA THR A 89 -1.36 -9.34 -4.61
C THR A 89 -1.42 -10.38 -3.49
N MET A 90 -1.91 -9.98 -2.31
CA MET A 90 -2.11 -10.93 -1.20
C MET A 90 -3.04 -12.10 -1.60
N ALA A 91 -4.01 -11.86 -2.47
CA ALA A 91 -4.91 -12.89 -2.98
C ALA A 91 -4.17 -13.93 -3.83
N LEU A 92 -3.26 -13.51 -4.70
CA LEU A 92 -2.42 -14.42 -5.49
C LEU A 92 -1.46 -15.19 -4.60
N ALA A 93 -0.83 -14.51 -3.63
CA ALA A 93 0.07 -15.16 -2.68
C ALA A 93 -0.62 -16.19 -1.76
N SER A 94 -1.95 -16.15 -1.65
CA SER A 94 -2.75 -17.10 -0.86
C SER A 94 -3.09 -18.40 -1.61
N LEU A 95 -2.89 -18.43 -2.92
CA LEU A 95 -3.15 -19.63 -3.73
C LEU A 95 -2.00 -20.63 -3.58
N ASP A 96 -2.36 -21.90 -3.46
CA ASP A 96 -1.38 -22.98 -3.32
C ASP A 96 -0.36 -22.98 -4.48
N GLY A 97 0.93 -22.97 -4.11
CA GLY A 97 2.04 -22.97 -5.07
C GLY A 97 2.29 -21.65 -5.81
N LYS A 98 1.39 -20.66 -5.69
CA LYS A 98 1.50 -19.44 -6.51
C LYS A 98 2.63 -18.52 -6.08
N LEU A 99 2.91 -18.44 -4.78
CA LEU A 99 4.09 -17.69 -4.29
C LEU A 99 5.39 -18.32 -4.79
N GLU A 100 5.47 -19.64 -4.79
CA GLU A 100 6.60 -20.40 -5.30
C GLU A 100 6.83 -20.16 -6.78
N GLU A 101 5.76 -20.08 -7.60
CA GLU A 101 5.84 -19.72 -9.02
C GLU A 101 6.50 -18.33 -9.20
N TYR A 102 6.11 -17.31 -8.40
CA TYR A 102 6.76 -16.00 -8.44
C TYR A 102 8.22 -16.06 -7.98
N LEU A 103 8.53 -16.83 -6.96
CA LEU A 103 9.90 -17.01 -6.50
C LEU A 103 10.76 -17.75 -7.54
N ASP A 104 10.19 -18.61 -8.36
CA ASP A 104 10.89 -19.31 -9.44
C ASP A 104 11.28 -18.39 -10.61
N LEU A 105 10.65 -17.21 -10.74
CA LEU A 105 11.09 -16.18 -11.70
C LEU A 105 12.51 -15.66 -11.43
N THR A 106 13.12 -16.03 -10.29
CA THR A 106 14.56 -15.79 -10.06
C THR A 106 15.45 -16.42 -11.13
N ARG A 107 14.99 -17.50 -11.76
CA ARG A 107 15.66 -18.14 -12.91
C ARG A 107 15.64 -17.26 -14.17
N GLU A 108 14.71 -16.32 -14.26
CA GLU A 108 14.57 -15.35 -15.34
C GLU A 108 15.18 -13.99 -15.02
N GLY A 109 15.73 -13.84 -13.78
CA GLY A 109 16.40 -12.62 -13.34
C GLY A 109 15.66 -11.80 -12.30
N LEU A 110 14.46 -12.20 -11.85
CA LEU A 110 13.79 -11.56 -10.73
C LEU A 110 14.69 -11.58 -9.48
N ASN A 111 14.73 -10.46 -8.77
CA ASN A 111 15.43 -10.39 -7.48
C ASN A 111 14.61 -9.65 -6.40
N THR A 112 13.43 -9.17 -6.76
CA THR A 112 12.58 -8.38 -5.86
C THR A 112 11.12 -8.77 -6.06
N ILE A 113 10.38 -8.95 -4.97
CA ILE A 113 8.92 -9.07 -4.97
C ILE A 113 8.36 -7.98 -4.08
N GLU A 114 7.37 -7.27 -4.58
CA GLU A 114 6.50 -6.43 -3.77
C GLU A 114 5.20 -7.19 -3.53
N LEU A 115 4.85 -7.37 -2.25
CA LEU A 115 3.69 -8.10 -1.79
C LEU A 115 2.74 -7.19 -1.02
N ASP A 116 1.44 -7.24 -1.32
CA ASP A 116 0.45 -6.52 -0.55
C ASP A 116 0.42 -6.99 0.91
N ILE A 117 0.66 -6.05 1.84
CA ILE A 117 0.36 -6.15 3.26
C ILE A 117 -1.06 -5.69 3.52
N LYS A 118 -1.44 -4.55 2.93
CA LYS A 118 -2.78 -3.97 2.96
C LYS A 118 -3.11 -3.40 1.59
N ASP A 119 -4.23 -3.83 1.02
CA ASP A 119 -4.68 -3.43 -0.32
C ASP A 119 -5.63 -2.22 -0.31
N GLU A 120 -6.05 -1.77 -1.50
CA GLU A 120 -6.98 -0.66 -1.71
C GLU A 120 -8.42 -0.97 -1.26
N ASN A 121 -8.76 -2.21 -0.96
CA ASN A 121 -10.03 -2.58 -0.34
C ASN A 121 -9.96 -2.48 1.20
N GLY A 122 -8.81 -2.09 1.76
CA GLY A 122 -8.54 -2.07 3.19
C GLY A 122 -8.39 -3.46 3.80
N GLU A 123 -8.17 -4.51 2.99
CA GLU A 123 -7.89 -5.86 3.49
C GLU A 123 -6.40 -5.98 3.84
N ILE A 124 -6.13 -6.69 4.93
CA ILE A 124 -4.76 -6.97 5.42
C ILE A 124 -4.51 -8.45 5.24
N GLY A 125 -3.37 -8.81 4.64
CA GLY A 125 -3.04 -10.18 4.22
C GLY A 125 -2.82 -11.17 5.37
N PHE A 126 -2.83 -10.72 6.62
CA PHE A 126 -2.60 -11.56 7.81
C PHE A 126 -3.38 -11.09 9.03
N VAL A 127 -3.50 -11.96 10.01
CA VAL A 127 -4.07 -11.65 11.34
C VAL A 127 -2.92 -11.42 12.33
N ALA A 128 -2.97 -10.31 13.08
CA ALA A 128 -1.98 -10.00 14.09
C ALA A 128 -2.62 -9.42 15.35
N SER A 129 -2.28 -9.99 16.51
CA SER A 129 -2.76 -9.50 17.82
C SER A 129 -2.29 -8.07 18.14
N ALA A 130 -1.18 -7.64 17.53
CA ALA A 130 -0.67 -6.27 17.69
C ALA A 130 -1.56 -5.20 17.05
N VAL A 131 -2.52 -5.57 16.18
CA VAL A 131 -3.45 -4.64 15.52
C VAL A 131 -4.89 -5.13 15.73
N PRO A 132 -5.42 -5.06 16.97
CA PRO A 132 -6.73 -5.62 17.30
C PRO A 132 -7.88 -4.96 16.53
N LEU A 133 -7.76 -3.68 16.19
CA LEU A 133 -8.74 -2.97 15.39
C LEU A 133 -8.93 -3.63 14.02
N ALA A 134 -7.86 -4.08 13.36
CA ALA A 134 -7.92 -4.76 12.07
C ALA A 134 -8.79 -6.03 12.12
N THR A 135 -8.67 -6.81 13.18
CA THR A 135 -9.50 -8.00 13.41
C THR A 135 -10.95 -7.59 13.72
N LYS A 136 -11.14 -6.58 14.59
CA LYS A 136 -12.47 -6.11 15.01
C LYS A 136 -13.33 -5.62 13.84
N ILE A 137 -12.72 -4.90 12.89
CA ILE A 137 -13.42 -4.38 11.70
C ILE A 137 -13.46 -5.38 10.52
N GLY A 138 -12.94 -6.59 10.71
CA GLY A 138 -12.88 -7.61 9.67
C GLY A 138 -11.95 -7.27 8.50
N ALA A 139 -10.95 -6.42 8.71
CA ALA A 139 -9.92 -6.10 7.71
C ALA A 139 -8.85 -7.20 7.62
N ALA A 140 -8.45 -7.77 8.75
CA ALA A 140 -7.43 -8.82 8.80
C ALA A 140 -7.95 -10.15 8.19
N ARG A 141 -7.18 -10.69 7.24
CA ARG A 141 -7.47 -11.94 6.51
C ARG A 141 -6.28 -12.89 6.61
N PRO A 142 -6.49 -14.20 6.81
CA PRO A 142 -5.41 -15.17 6.89
C PRO A 142 -4.95 -15.62 5.49
N TYR A 143 -4.60 -14.69 4.60
CA TYR A 143 -4.14 -15.01 3.25
C TYR A 143 -2.76 -15.67 3.26
N TYR A 144 -1.85 -15.19 4.11
CA TYR A 144 -0.52 -15.76 4.23
C TYR A 144 0.06 -15.54 5.64
N LYS A 145 1.16 -16.24 5.95
CA LYS A 145 1.93 -16.07 7.18
C LYS A 145 3.18 -15.22 6.91
N PRO A 146 3.25 -13.96 7.37
CA PRO A 146 4.31 -13.02 6.99
C PRO A 146 5.73 -13.56 7.19
N ARG A 147 6.00 -14.25 8.32
CA ARG A 147 7.31 -14.84 8.60
C ARG A 147 7.68 -15.99 7.68
N GLN A 148 6.69 -16.74 7.17
CA GLN A 148 6.95 -17.83 6.22
C GLN A 148 7.32 -17.26 4.86
N VAL A 149 6.54 -16.28 4.37
CA VAL A 149 6.82 -15.58 3.13
C VAL A 149 8.21 -14.92 3.16
N ALA A 150 8.52 -14.18 4.23
CA ALA A 150 9.82 -13.51 4.36
C ALA A 150 10.99 -14.53 4.37
N ARG A 151 10.82 -15.69 5.00
CA ARG A 151 11.83 -16.76 4.96
C ARG A 151 11.97 -17.38 3.58
N ALA A 152 10.85 -17.64 2.88
CA ALA A 152 10.87 -18.20 1.54
C ALA A 152 11.56 -17.26 0.53
N ALA A 153 11.22 -15.97 0.55
CA ALA A 153 11.86 -14.95 -0.27
C ALA A 153 13.38 -14.87 0.02
N ARG A 154 13.75 -14.82 1.30
CA ARG A 154 15.15 -14.75 1.71
C ARG A 154 15.96 -15.99 1.31
N ALA A 155 15.37 -17.20 1.38
CA ALA A 155 16.01 -18.43 0.95
C ALA A 155 16.30 -18.47 -0.55
N ARG A 156 15.53 -17.73 -1.35
CA ARG A 156 15.74 -17.57 -2.80
C ARG A 156 16.56 -16.32 -3.16
N GLY A 157 17.11 -15.61 -2.17
CA GLY A 157 17.85 -14.37 -2.40
C GLY A 157 16.97 -13.15 -2.76
N VAL A 158 15.65 -13.30 -2.81
CA VAL A 158 14.70 -12.26 -3.19
C VAL A 158 14.61 -11.17 -2.12
N TYR A 159 14.64 -9.91 -2.53
CA TYR A 159 14.36 -8.74 -1.71
C TYR A 159 12.84 -8.55 -1.61
N LEU A 160 12.32 -8.49 -0.40
CA LEU A 160 10.88 -8.49 -0.15
C LEU A 160 10.41 -7.11 0.31
N ILE A 161 9.60 -6.47 -0.53
CA ILE A 161 8.91 -5.22 -0.24
C ILE A 161 7.50 -5.54 0.21
N GLY A 162 7.02 -4.86 1.25
CA GLY A 162 5.64 -4.97 1.69
C GLY A 162 4.87 -3.68 1.42
N ARG A 163 3.88 -3.75 0.55
CA ARG A 163 3.04 -2.61 0.17
C ARG A 163 1.90 -2.40 1.17
N VAL A 164 1.74 -1.17 1.61
CA VAL A 164 0.65 -0.74 2.50
C VAL A 164 -0.09 0.42 1.85
N VAL A 165 -1.32 0.21 1.43
CA VAL A 165 -2.23 1.27 0.98
C VAL A 165 -2.71 2.07 2.19
N ILE A 166 -2.55 3.40 2.17
CA ILE A 166 -2.69 4.22 3.38
C ILE A 166 -4.08 4.82 3.51
N PHE A 167 -4.42 5.83 2.73
CA PHE A 167 -5.61 6.63 2.97
C PHE A 167 -6.86 6.15 2.24
N GLU A 168 -6.76 5.44 1.13
CA GLU A 168 -7.88 4.72 0.54
C GLU A 168 -8.14 3.45 1.37
N ASP A 169 -9.11 3.49 2.27
CA ASP A 169 -9.42 2.39 3.17
C ASP A 169 -10.92 2.31 3.44
N PRO A 170 -11.67 1.64 2.56
CA PRO A 170 -13.11 1.51 2.73
C PRO A 170 -13.51 0.70 3.95
N ARG A 171 -12.65 -0.21 4.45
CA ARG A 171 -12.97 -0.98 5.65
C ARG A 171 -12.86 -0.16 6.93
N LEU A 172 -11.78 0.61 7.06
CA LEU A 172 -11.61 1.46 8.23
C LEU A 172 -12.60 2.62 8.22
N SER A 173 -12.78 3.29 7.07
CA SER A 173 -13.69 4.42 6.96
C SER A 173 -15.17 4.03 7.19
N GLU A 174 -15.60 2.85 6.73
CA GLU A 174 -16.96 2.35 6.97
C GLU A 174 -17.17 1.90 8.42
N ALA A 175 -16.18 1.25 9.03
CA ALA A 175 -16.28 0.78 10.41
C ALA A 175 -16.06 1.89 11.44
N ARG A 176 -15.35 2.95 11.08
CA ARG A 176 -14.99 4.11 11.90
C ARG A 176 -15.19 5.41 11.11
N PRO A 177 -16.47 5.84 10.92
CA PRO A 177 -16.77 7.09 10.21
C PRO A 177 -16.11 8.32 10.84
N ASP A 178 -15.78 8.25 12.13
CA ASP A 178 -15.03 9.28 12.85
C ASP A 178 -13.55 9.39 12.43
N LEU A 179 -13.04 8.43 11.66
CA LEU A 179 -11.70 8.42 11.05
C LEU A 179 -11.74 8.68 9.54
N ALA A 180 -12.92 8.82 8.96
CA ALA A 180 -13.11 9.01 7.53
C ALA A 180 -13.06 10.49 7.12
N ILE A 181 -12.77 10.76 5.85
CA ILE A 181 -13.20 11.99 5.21
C ILE A 181 -14.69 11.90 4.95
N GLN A 182 -15.37 13.03 4.98
CA GLN A 182 -16.83 13.09 5.01
C GLN A 182 -17.39 13.98 3.90
N THR A 183 -18.64 13.78 3.61
CA THR A 183 -19.48 14.73 2.85
C THR A 183 -20.01 15.81 3.79
N SER A 184 -20.60 16.87 3.24
CA SER A 184 -21.11 18.00 4.02
C SER A 184 -22.22 17.64 5.03
N ASP A 185 -22.92 16.52 4.79
CA ASP A 185 -23.95 15.96 5.69
C ASP A 185 -23.37 14.97 6.74
N GLY A 186 -22.04 14.82 6.77
CA GLY A 186 -21.34 13.96 7.73
C GLY A 186 -21.27 12.47 7.36
N ALA A 187 -21.74 12.08 6.19
CA ALA A 187 -21.59 10.71 5.69
C ALA A 187 -20.14 10.45 5.24
N VAL A 188 -19.75 9.17 5.20
CA VAL A 188 -18.43 8.79 4.67
C VAL A 188 -18.34 9.14 3.18
N TRP A 189 -17.39 10.00 2.82
CA TRP A 189 -17.12 10.34 1.44
C TRP A 189 -16.57 9.14 0.65
N ARG A 190 -16.91 9.04 -0.63
CA ARG A 190 -16.50 7.94 -1.50
C ARG A 190 -16.07 8.46 -2.86
N ASN A 191 -15.01 7.85 -3.40
CA ASN A 191 -14.56 8.11 -4.76
C ASN A 191 -15.54 7.53 -5.81
N HIS A 192 -15.28 7.74 -7.11
CA HIS A 192 -16.12 7.22 -8.21
C HIS A 192 -16.26 5.70 -8.18
N ALA A 193 -15.28 4.97 -7.64
CA ALA A 193 -15.37 3.53 -7.46
C ALA A 193 -16.23 3.11 -6.25
N GLY A 194 -16.74 4.07 -5.49
CA GLY A 194 -17.52 3.85 -4.27
C GLY A 194 -16.68 3.40 -3.08
N LEU A 195 -15.36 3.66 -3.10
CA LEU A 195 -14.44 3.33 -2.02
C LEU A 195 -14.33 4.51 -1.05
N GLY A 196 -14.48 4.23 0.23
CA GLY A 196 -14.31 5.23 1.28
C GLY A 196 -12.85 5.49 1.59
N TRP A 197 -12.56 6.71 2.02
CA TRP A 197 -11.21 7.16 2.38
C TRP A 197 -11.14 7.55 3.84
N THR A 198 -10.01 7.30 4.46
CA THR A 198 -9.69 7.77 5.81
C THR A 198 -9.08 9.16 5.77
N ASN A 199 -9.17 9.87 6.90
CA ASN A 199 -8.75 11.27 7.00
C ASN A 199 -7.23 11.39 7.18
N PRO A 200 -6.50 11.99 6.22
CA PRO A 200 -5.05 12.15 6.33
C PRO A 200 -4.60 13.05 7.49
N TYR A 201 -5.47 13.92 8.02
CA TYR A 201 -5.17 14.78 9.17
C TYR A 201 -5.26 14.04 10.51
N ASP A 202 -5.88 12.85 10.56
CA ASP A 202 -6.11 12.11 11.82
C ASP A 202 -4.92 11.19 12.15
N ARG A 203 -4.26 11.47 13.28
CA ARG A 203 -3.11 10.67 13.75
C ARG A 203 -3.48 9.22 14.07
N ARG A 204 -4.72 8.94 14.45
CA ARG A 204 -5.19 7.57 14.71
C ARG A 204 -5.18 6.70 13.44
N VAL A 205 -5.42 7.32 12.27
CA VAL A 205 -5.26 6.66 10.97
C VAL A 205 -3.79 6.32 10.71
N TRP A 206 -2.87 7.24 11.07
CA TRP A 206 -1.44 7.01 10.93
C TRP A 206 -0.98 5.85 11.80
N ASP A 207 -1.38 5.85 13.08
CA ASP A 207 -1.05 4.79 14.05
C ASP A 207 -1.54 3.42 13.59
N TYR A 208 -2.76 3.35 13.07
CA TYR A 208 -3.33 2.12 12.53
C TYR A 208 -2.47 1.54 11.41
N ASN A 209 -2.17 2.33 10.38
CA ASN A 209 -1.41 1.89 9.23
C ASN A 209 0.04 1.54 9.57
N VAL A 210 0.70 2.35 10.41
CA VAL A 210 2.09 2.08 10.81
C VAL A 210 2.18 0.85 11.71
N SER A 211 1.18 0.59 12.57
CA SER A 211 1.15 -0.63 13.38
C SER A 211 1.03 -1.89 12.52
N ILE A 212 0.29 -1.86 11.41
CA ILE A 212 0.24 -2.95 10.42
C ILE A 212 1.62 -3.16 9.78
N ALA A 213 2.24 -2.06 9.34
CA ALA A 213 3.58 -2.08 8.74
C ALA A 213 4.65 -2.63 9.70
N GLU A 214 4.58 -2.30 11.00
CA GLU A 214 5.50 -2.83 12.02
C GLU A 214 5.42 -4.34 12.17
N VAL A 215 4.24 -4.96 12.02
CA VAL A 215 4.08 -6.41 12.06
C VAL A 215 4.86 -7.07 10.92
N ALA A 216 4.75 -6.54 9.71
CA ALA A 216 5.49 -7.03 8.55
C ALA A 216 7.01 -6.80 8.68
N ALA A 217 7.42 -5.62 9.15
CA ALA A 217 8.82 -5.32 9.43
C ALA A 217 9.43 -6.33 10.41
N ARG A 218 8.75 -6.62 11.53
CA ARG A 218 9.17 -7.62 12.53
C ARG A 218 9.09 -9.06 12.01
N ALA A 219 8.30 -9.31 10.96
CA ALA A 219 8.23 -10.60 10.30
C ALA A 219 9.41 -10.89 9.37
N GLY A 220 10.17 -9.85 8.98
CA GLY A 220 11.38 -9.96 8.17
C GLY A 220 11.24 -9.49 6.74
N PHE A 221 10.25 -8.63 6.44
CA PHE A 221 10.24 -7.86 5.20
C PHE A 221 11.46 -6.94 5.17
N ASP A 222 12.04 -6.73 4.00
CA ASP A 222 13.25 -5.92 3.84
C ASP A 222 12.92 -4.42 3.70
N GLU A 223 11.74 -4.11 3.19
CA GLU A 223 11.25 -2.74 2.93
C GLU A 223 9.74 -2.65 3.15
N ILE A 224 9.28 -1.50 3.63
CA ILE A 224 7.87 -1.13 3.68
C ILE A 224 7.62 0.02 2.71
N GLN A 225 6.73 -0.20 1.77
CA GLN A 225 6.33 0.74 0.73
C GLN A 225 4.92 1.26 0.98
N PHE A 226 4.77 2.58 0.98
CA PHE A 226 3.49 3.24 1.18
C PHE A 226 2.89 3.68 -0.14
N ASP A 227 1.72 3.15 -0.45
CA ASP A 227 0.91 3.56 -1.58
C ASP A 227 -0.35 4.29 -1.12
N TYR A 228 -1.02 5.02 -2.02
CA TYR A 228 -2.14 5.90 -1.70
C TYR A 228 -1.84 6.84 -0.53
N VAL A 229 -0.57 7.21 -0.38
CA VAL A 229 -0.09 8.22 0.57
C VAL A 229 -0.28 9.60 -0.05
N ARG A 230 -1.56 9.95 -0.23
CA ARG A 230 -2.03 11.14 -0.94
C ARG A 230 -3.47 11.48 -0.58
N PHE A 231 -3.89 12.66 -0.99
CA PHE A 231 -5.31 13.05 -0.97
C PHE A 231 -6.06 12.46 -2.19
N PRO A 232 -7.40 12.35 -2.15
CA PRO A 232 -8.19 11.85 -3.28
C PRO A 232 -8.00 12.66 -4.56
N THR A 233 -8.17 11.99 -5.72
CA THR A 233 -8.03 12.58 -7.06
C THR A 233 -9.28 12.44 -7.92
N ASP A 234 -10.26 11.67 -7.48
CA ASP A 234 -11.47 11.34 -8.23
C ASP A 234 -12.68 11.34 -7.28
N GLY A 235 -13.86 11.50 -7.83
CA GLY A 235 -15.09 11.75 -7.09
C GLY A 235 -15.37 13.24 -6.94
N ASP A 236 -16.35 13.60 -6.10
CA ASP A 236 -16.63 14.99 -5.72
C ASP A 236 -15.59 15.45 -4.68
N THR A 237 -14.42 15.84 -5.18
CA THR A 237 -13.31 16.28 -4.32
C THR A 237 -13.55 17.64 -3.68
N ASP A 238 -14.39 18.49 -4.28
CA ASP A 238 -14.70 19.83 -3.77
C ASP A 238 -15.65 19.76 -2.57
N GLY A 239 -16.49 18.72 -2.53
CA GLY A 239 -17.43 18.45 -1.43
C GLY A 239 -16.80 17.75 -0.22
N ILE A 240 -15.48 17.50 -0.21
CA ILE A 240 -14.85 16.78 0.90
C ILE A 240 -14.71 17.66 2.14
N VAL A 241 -15.23 17.15 3.25
CA VAL A 241 -14.98 17.66 4.60
C VAL A 241 -13.92 16.79 5.28
N TYR A 242 -12.89 17.42 5.82
CA TYR A 242 -11.85 16.77 6.61
C TYR A 242 -12.09 17.13 8.10
N PRO A 243 -12.70 16.24 8.93
CA PRO A 243 -12.89 16.51 10.34
C PRO A 243 -11.57 16.80 11.05
N GLY A 244 -11.51 17.89 11.83
CA GLY A 244 -10.29 18.30 12.53
C GLY A 244 -9.16 18.78 11.61
N LYS A 245 -9.48 19.18 10.35
CA LYS A 245 -8.50 19.78 9.44
C LYS A 245 -7.78 20.95 10.10
N THR A 246 -6.47 20.92 10.04
CA THR A 246 -5.61 22.02 10.50
C THR A 246 -5.27 22.97 9.33
N ALA A 247 -4.56 24.05 9.62
CA ALA A 247 -4.01 24.95 8.58
C ALA A 247 -2.85 24.31 7.79
N THR A 248 -2.42 23.11 8.15
CA THR A 248 -1.31 22.40 7.50
C THR A 248 -1.68 22.03 6.05
N PRO A 249 -0.93 22.49 5.06
CA PRO A 249 -1.22 22.15 3.66
C PRO A 249 -1.05 20.63 3.39
N PRO A 250 -1.79 20.06 2.40
CA PRO A 250 -1.74 18.63 2.05
C PRO A 250 -0.31 18.08 1.87
N ALA A 251 0.56 18.81 1.20
CA ALA A 251 1.95 18.41 0.97
C ALA A 251 2.79 18.28 2.26
N TRP A 252 2.42 19.00 3.31
CA TRP A 252 3.06 18.86 4.61
C TRP A 252 2.47 17.69 5.39
N VAL A 253 1.14 17.50 5.35
CA VAL A 253 0.47 16.37 6.00
C VAL A 253 1.02 15.04 5.50
N VAL A 254 1.12 14.87 4.18
CA VAL A 254 1.68 13.65 3.56
C VAL A 254 3.15 13.46 3.96
N ALA A 255 3.96 14.52 3.93
CA ALA A 255 5.37 14.44 4.32
C ALA A 255 5.55 14.15 5.81
N GLU A 256 4.70 14.69 6.68
CA GLU A 256 4.71 14.40 8.12
C GLU A 256 4.31 12.96 8.40
N PHE A 257 3.31 12.41 7.70
CA PHE A 257 2.98 11.00 7.80
C PHE A 257 4.18 10.12 7.45
N VAL A 258 4.81 10.37 6.29
CA VAL A 258 5.99 9.59 5.84
C VAL A 258 7.15 9.72 6.84
N HIS A 259 7.39 10.91 7.38
CA HIS A 259 8.40 11.13 8.42
C HIS A 259 8.07 10.36 9.70
N TYR A 260 6.82 10.44 10.17
CA TYR A 260 6.32 9.69 11.32
C TYR A 260 6.53 8.18 11.16
N ALA A 261 6.09 7.62 10.02
CA ALA A 261 6.23 6.22 9.70
C ALA A 261 7.71 5.78 9.65
N SER A 262 8.56 6.57 8.99
CA SER A 262 10.00 6.31 8.89
C SER A 262 10.68 6.26 10.26
N ARG A 263 10.32 7.15 11.17
CA ARG A 263 10.86 7.15 12.55
C ARG A 263 10.47 5.89 13.34
N ARG A 264 9.31 5.31 13.05
CA ARG A 264 8.82 4.10 13.70
C ARG A 264 9.41 2.83 13.09
N LEU A 265 9.59 2.80 11.77
CA LEU A 265 9.96 1.60 11.03
C LEU A 265 11.47 1.40 10.88
N LYS A 266 12.25 2.45 10.60
CA LYS A 266 13.70 2.33 10.40
C LYS A 266 14.46 1.69 11.57
N PRO A 267 14.11 1.93 12.84
CA PRO A 267 14.73 1.23 13.97
C PRO A 267 14.49 -0.29 13.97
N LEU A 268 13.49 -0.77 13.22
CA LEU A 268 13.20 -2.20 13.05
C LEU A 268 14.08 -2.88 11.98
N GLY A 269 15.00 -2.13 11.35
CA GLY A 269 15.93 -2.64 10.35
C GLY A 269 15.30 -2.85 8.98
N VAL A 270 14.25 -2.08 8.65
CA VAL A 270 13.64 -2.08 7.32
C VAL A 270 13.87 -0.75 6.61
N ARG A 271 13.89 -0.77 5.28
CA ARG A 271 13.81 0.45 4.48
C ARG A 271 12.37 0.94 4.39
N VAL A 272 12.21 2.21 4.13
CA VAL A 272 10.89 2.84 3.93
C VAL A 272 10.87 3.54 2.59
N SER A 273 9.82 3.32 1.84
CA SER A 273 9.63 3.92 0.51
C SER A 273 8.19 4.38 0.29
N THR A 274 7.96 5.07 -0.80
CA THR A 274 6.63 5.58 -1.15
C THR A 274 6.41 5.54 -2.66
N ASP A 275 5.19 5.16 -3.04
CA ASP A 275 4.67 5.31 -4.38
C ASP A 275 4.19 6.74 -4.60
N VAL A 276 4.44 7.26 -5.78
CA VAL A 276 3.98 8.58 -6.18
C VAL A 276 3.47 8.56 -7.62
N PHE A 277 2.54 9.43 -7.94
CA PHE A 277 2.07 9.56 -9.31
C PHE A 277 3.22 9.97 -10.25
N GLY A 278 3.24 9.40 -11.45
CA GLY A 278 4.26 9.68 -12.46
C GLY A 278 4.37 11.16 -12.85
N LEU A 279 3.29 11.93 -12.73
CA LEU A 279 3.26 13.36 -13.00
C LEU A 279 3.65 14.23 -11.78
N ALA A 280 3.84 13.66 -10.59
CA ALA A 280 4.09 14.42 -9.36
C ALA A 280 5.43 15.19 -9.38
N ALA A 281 6.40 14.77 -10.21
CA ALA A 281 7.65 15.51 -10.41
C ALA A 281 7.54 16.56 -11.53
N THR A 282 6.49 16.51 -12.35
CA THR A 282 6.27 17.42 -13.46
C THR A 282 5.51 18.67 -13.01
N ARG A 283 4.50 18.46 -12.14
CA ARG A 283 3.65 19.52 -11.59
C ARG A 283 3.04 19.12 -10.25
N ASP A 284 2.68 20.09 -9.42
CA ASP A 284 1.87 19.82 -8.22
C ASP A 284 0.45 19.42 -8.66
N LEU A 285 0.02 18.26 -8.22
CA LEU A 285 -1.30 17.70 -8.50
C LEU A 285 -2.33 18.05 -7.42
N GLY A 286 -1.96 18.82 -6.40
CA GLY A 286 -2.82 19.16 -5.27
C GLY A 286 -3.07 18.03 -4.27
N ILE A 287 -2.50 16.86 -4.48
CA ILE A 287 -2.75 15.63 -3.71
C ILE A 287 -1.75 15.40 -2.58
N GLY A 288 -0.87 16.35 -2.34
CA GLY A 288 0.14 16.27 -1.28
C GLY A 288 1.43 15.54 -1.66
N GLN A 289 1.55 14.97 -2.83
CA GLN A 289 2.76 14.28 -3.29
C GLN A 289 3.76 15.26 -3.91
N ILE A 290 4.75 15.66 -3.12
CA ILE A 290 5.90 16.46 -3.59
C ILE A 290 7.18 15.61 -3.45
N PRO A 291 7.69 14.99 -4.54
CA PRO A 291 8.78 14.02 -4.49
C PRO A 291 10.03 14.53 -3.77
N LYS A 292 10.46 15.77 -4.05
CA LYS A 292 11.58 16.42 -3.36
C LYS A 292 11.42 16.50 -1.85
N ARG A 293 10.17 16.63 -1.36
CA ARG A 293 9.89 16.71 0.07
C ARG A 293 9.87 15.31 0.69
N LEU A 294 9.19 14.37 0.05
CA LEU A 294 9.06 12.98 0.52
C LEU A 294 10.42 12.29 0.60
N SER A 295 11.27 12.49 -0.41
CA SER A 295 12.60 11.88 -0.50
C SER A 295 13.56 12.20 0.65
N LYS A 296 13.23 13.19 1.49
CA LYS A 296 14.01 13.51 2.70
C LYS A 296 13.83 12.46 3.80
N TYR A 297 12.75 11.71 3.77
CA TYR A 297 12.35 10.81 4.86
C TYR A 297 12.41 9.34 4.47
N VAL A 298 12.36 9.03 3.16
CA VAL A 298 12.35 7.67 2.62
C VAL A 298 13.71 7.24 2.07
N ASP A 299 13.87 5.93 1.88
CA ASP A 299 15.07 5.32 1.30
C ASP A 299 14.94 5.12 -0.22
N ALA A 300 13.69 5.09 -0.73
CA ALA A 300 13.39 5.06 -2.16
C ALA A 300 12.06 5.76 -2.48
N VAL A 301 11.95 6.28 -3.71
CA VAL A 301 10.72 6.82 -4.30
C VAL A 301 10.40 6.00 -5.54
N TYR A 302 9.17 5.52 -5.62
CA TYR A 302 8.67 4.68 -6.70
C TYR A 302 7.61 5.43 -7.51
N PRO A 303 7.99 6.14 -8.58
CA PRO A 303 7.00 6.78 -9.44
C PRO A 303 6.25 5.76 -10.29
N MET A 304 4.93 5.88 -10.33
CA MET A 304 4.05 5.06 -11.17
C MET A 304 4.02 5.65 -12.59
N VAL A 305 4.97 5.20 -13.42
CA VAL A 305 5.13 5.70 -14.80
C VAL A 305 4.50 4.70 -15.76
N TYR A 306 3.19 4.78 -15.91
CA TYR A 306 2.44 3.93 -16.83
C TYR A 306 2.07 4.75 -18.07
N PRO A 307 2.70 4.53 -19.25
CA PRO A 307 2.48 5.37 -20.43
C PRO A 307 1.00 5.53 -20.81
N SER A 308 0.17 4.50 -20.63
CA SER A 308 -1.27 4.56 -20.90
C SER A 308 -2.07 5.51 -19.98
N HIS A 309 -1.45 6.05 -18.92
CA HIS A 309 -2.07 6.97 -17.97
C HIS A 309 -1.68 8.44 -18.22
N TYR A 310 -0.88 8.68 -19.25
CA TYR A 310 -0.54 10.02 -19.71
C TYR A 310 -1.43 10.41 -20.88
N GLY A 311 -1.97 11.63 -20.84
CA GLY A 311 -2.84 12.15 -21.90
C GLY A 311 -2.07 12.59 -23.14
N PRO A 312 -2.74 12.70 -24.30
CA PRO A 312 -2.16 13.27 -25.50
C PRO A 312 -1.54 14.65 -25.24
N GLY A 313 -0.37 14.89 -25.82
CA GLY A 313 0.39 16.13 -25.64
C GLY A 313 1.27 16.17 -24.40
N GLU A 314 1.17 15.23 -23.46
CA GLU A 314 2.06 15.18 -22.31
C GLU A 314 3.49 14.92 -22.79
N TYR A 315 4.43 15.72 -22.30
CA TYR A 315 5.83 15.73 -22.74
C TYR A 315 6.03 16.05 -24.24
N GLY A 316 5.03 16.64 -24.92
CA GLY A 316 5.08 16.90 -26.36
C GLY A 316 4.88 15.64 -27.23
N LEU A 317 4.37 14.56 -26.66
CA LEU A 317 4.06 13.31 -27.36
C LEU A 317 2.59 13.30 -27.77
N ASP A 318 2.30 13.03 -29.04
CA ASP A 318 0.93 12.91 -29.53
C ASP A 318 0.17 11.77 -28.85
N ASP A 319 0.83 10.64 -28.66
CA ASP A 319 0.32 9.48 -27.93
C ASP A 319 1.41 8.89 -27.03
N PRO A 320 1.46 9.28 -25.74
CA PRO A 320 2.39 8.70 -24.77
C PRO A 320 2.30 7.18 -24.66
N ASN A 321 1.10 6.60 -24.84
CA ASN A 321 0.90 5.16 -24.78
C ASN A 321 1.57 4.43 -25.95
N ALA A 322 1.68 5.06 -27.12
CA ALA A 322 2.39 4.53 -28.28
C ALA A 322 3.91 4.76 -28.21
N ALA A 323 4.38 5.63 -27.31
CA ALA A 323 5.78 5.99 -27.11
C ALA A 323 6.27 5.66 -25.67
N PRO A 324 6.23 4.36 -25.23
CA PRO A 324 6.45 4.00 -23.83
C PRO A 324 7.86 4.34 -23.34
N GLY A 325 8.89 4.18 -24.18
CA GLY A 325 10.26 4.52 -23.82
C GLY A 325 10.45 6.01 -23.57
N GLU A 326 9.96 6.86 -24.49
CA GLU A 326 10.06 8.31 -24.41
C GLU A 326 9.26 8.84 -23.20
N THR A 327 8.06 8.33 -22.97
CA THR A 327 7.22 8.71 -21.82
C THR A 327 7.95 8.45 -20.51
N VAL A 328 8.50 7.24 -20.34
CA VAL A 328 9.29 6.89 -19.15
C VAL A 328 10.54 7.77 -19.04
N GLN A 329 11.25 7.99 -20.16
CA GLN A 329 12.45 8.83 -20.17
C GLN A 329 12.17 10.26 -19.69
N PHE A 330 11.11 10.90 -20.21
CA PHE A 330 10.73 12.25 -19.80
C PHE A 330 10.30 12.30 -18.34
N ALA A 331 9.38 11.43 -17.91
CA ALA A 331 8.91 11.37 -16.54
C ALA A 331 10.09 11.22 -15.57
N LEU A 332 10.96 10.24 -15.78
CA LEU A 332 12.09 10.00 -14.88
C LEU A 332 13.15 11.11 -14.93
N SER A 333 13.28 11.86 -16.02
CA SER A 333 14.17 13.02 -16.07
C SER A 333 13.72 14.11 -15.07
N HIS A 334 12.42 14.30 -14.90
CA HIS A 334 11.85 15.20 -13.90
C HIS A 334 12.08 14.68 -12.49
N PHE A 335 11.84 13.39 -12.23
CA PHE A 335 12.14 12.78 -10.93
C PHE A 335 13.62 12.89 -10.56
N ARG A 336 14.52 12.62 -11.50
CA ARG A 336 15.96 12.77 -11.27
C ARG A 336 16.34 14.20 -10.87
N ARG A 337 15.72 15.21 -11.47
CA ARG A 337 15.91 16.62 -11.12
C ARG A 337 15.42 16.92 -9.70
N GLU A 338 14.22 16.45 -9.36
CA GLU A 338 13.62 16.64 -8.04
C GLU A 338 14.41 15.93 -6.93
N LEU A 339 14.96 14.75 -7.21
CA LEU A 339 15.68 13.92 -6.25
C LEU A 339 17.18 14.18 -6.20
N ARG A 340 17.73 15.10 -7.01
CA ARG A 340 19.19 15.31 -7.15
C ARG A 340 19.95 15.59 -5.85
N SER A 341 19.29 16.14 -4.84
CA SER A 341 19.86 16.43 -3.51
C SER A 341 19.46 15.40 -2.44
N SER A 342 18.79 14.32 -2.84
CA SER A 342 18.34 13.25 -1.96
C SER A 342 19.26 12.04 -2.04
N ARG A 343 19.23 11.20 -0.99
CA ARG A 343 19.85 9.87 -0.98
C ARG A 343 18.85 8.76 -1.34
N ALA A 344 17.57 9.11 -1.50
CA ALA A 344 16.54 8.15 -1.86
C ALA A 344 16.80 7.59 -3.26
N ALA A 345 16.72 6.29 -3.40
CA ALA A 345 16.79 5.62 -4.70
C ALA A 345 15.56 5.98 -5.55
N LEU A 346 15.76 6.12 -6.86
CA LEU A 346 14.69 6.24 -7.84
C LEU A 346 14.45 4.88 -8.46
N ILE A 347 13.24 4.32 -8.30
CA ILE A 347 12.87 2.99 -8.81
C ILE A 347 11.45 3.10 -9.37
N PRO A 348 11.25 3.19 -10.69
CA PRO A 348 9.91 3.33 -11.25
C PRO A 348 9.12 2.04 -11.22
N TRP A 349 7.81 2.19 -11.10
CA TRP A 349 6.83 1.24 -11.58
C TRP A 349 6.68 1.40 -13.08
N LEU A 350 6.80 0.31 -13.82
CA LEU A 350 6.65 0.26 -15.27
C LEU A 350 5.44 -0.57 -15.66
N GLN A 351 4.84 -0.20 -16.78
CA GLN A 351 3.64 -0.84 -17.31
C GLN A 351 3.96 -2.18 -17.95
N ASP A 352 3.42 -3.28 -17.43
CA ASP A 352 3.45 -4.60 -18.03
C ASP A 352 2.01 -5.14 -18.21
N PHE A 353 1.14 -4.29 -18.73
CA PHE A 353 -0.26 -4.60 -19.03
C PHE A 353 -0.72 -3.83 -20.27
N SER A 354 -1.73 -4.38 -20.96
CA SER A 354 -2.39 -3.73 -22.10
C SER A 354 -3.53 -2.84 -21.65
N TYR A 355 -3.55 -1.59 -22.10
CA TYR A 355 -4.65 -0.64 -21.90
C TYR A 355 -4.69 0.36 -23.05
N GLY A 356 -5.78 0.37 -23.81
CA GLY A 356 -5.92 1.17 -25.03
C GLY A 356 -5.15 0.62 -26.24
N ARG A 357 -4.05 -0.08 -26.00
CA ARG A 357 -3.28 -0.84 -27.01
C ARG A 357 -2.64 -2.09 -26.38
N THR A 358 -2.23 -3.05 -27.21
CA THR A 358 -1.49 -4.23 -26.76
C THR A 358 -0.04 -3.86 -26.46
N TYR A 359 0.44 -4.29 -25.29
CA TYR A 359 1.84 -4.20 -24.87
C TYR A 359 2.49 -5.57 -24.98
N GLY A 360 3.67 -5.60 -25.55
CA GLY A 360 4.53 -6.78 -25.64
C GLY A 360 5.92 -6.56 -25.08
N LEU A 361 6.81 -7.54 -25.24
CA LEU A 361 8.15 -7.49 -24.69
C LEU A 361 8.94 -6.23 -25.12
N LEU A 362 8.82 -5.80 -26.36
CA LEU A 362 9.53 -4.61 -26.86
C LEU A 362 9.08 -3.32 -26.16
N ASP A 363 7.78 -3.19 -25.86
CA ASP A 363 7.25 -2.04 -25.13
C ASP A 363 7.76 -2.00 -23.68
N VAL A 364 7.81 -3.15 -23.03
CA VAL A 364 8.34 -3.28 -21.65
C VAL A 364 9.85 -3.02 -21.65
N GLN A 365 10.59 -3.59 -22.59
CA GLN A 365 12.04 -3.37 -22.73
C GLN A 365 12.39 -1.90 -23.02
N ALA A 366 11.59 -1.19 -23.84
CA ALA A 366 11.78 0.23 -24.11
C ALA A 366 11.66 1.07 -22.82
N GLN A 367 10.69 0.76 -21.97
CA GLN A 367 10.53 1.40 -20.67
C GLN A 367 11.73 1.10 -19.74
N ILE A 368 12.17 -0.16 -19.67
CA ILE A 368 13.32 -0.58 -18.86
C ILE A 368 14.60 0.13 -19.32
N ALA A 369 14.85 0.18 -20.64
CA ALA A 369 16.00 0.89 -21.20
C ALA A 369 15.98 2.38 -20.86
N ALA A 370 14.81 3.02 -20.93
CA ALA A 370 14.64 4.42 -20.53
C ALA A 370 14.91 4.63 -19.02
N ALA A 371 14.43 3.74 -18.17
CA ALA A 371 14.70 3.79 -16.72
C ALA A 371 16.20 3.68 -16.43
N ARG A 372 16.90 2.73 -17.04
CA ARG A 372 18.37 2.57 -16.94
C ARG A 372 19.11 3.83 -17.41
N LYS A 373 18.72 4.39 -18.57
CA LYS A 373 19.30 5.63 -19.11
C LYS A 373 19.13 6.82 -18.16
N GLN A 374 18.04 6.87 -17.41
CA GLN A 374 17.79 7.91 -16.41
C GLN A 374 18.46 7.63 -15.06
N GLY A 375 19.24 6.56 -14.94
CA GLY A 375 19.95 6.22 -13.69
C GLY A 375 19.06 5.71 -12.57
N ALA A 376 17.91 5.15 -12.92
CA ALA A 376 17.07 4.46 -11.94
C ALA A 376 17.82 3.25 -11.34
N ARG A 377 17.56 2.95 -10.08
CA ARG A 377 18.16 1.82 -9.34
C ARG A 377 17.57 0.46 -9.77
N GLY A 378 16.81 0.43 -10.83
CA GLY A 378 16.05 -0.69 -11.34
C GLY A 378 14.59 -0.32 -11.55
N TYR A 379 13.70 -1.30 -11.47
CA TYR A 379 12.28 -1.13 -11.76
C TYR A 379 11.44 -2.20 -11.08
N LEU A 380 10.15 -1.89 -10.91
CA LEU A 380 9.11 -2.87 -10.62
C LEU A 380 8.14 -2.91 -11.80
N LEU A 381 7.68 -4.10 -12.18
CA LEU A 381 6.63 -4.29 -13.19
C LEU A 381 5.27 -4.37 -12.53
N TRP A 382 4.32 -3.63 -13.06
CA TRP A 382 2.93 -3.67 -12.62
C TRP A 382 2.07 -4.37 -13.67
N ASN A 383 1.35 -5.41 -13.21
CA ASN A 383 0.28 -6.06 -13.95
C ASN A 383 -0.82 -6.48 -12.99
N ALA A 384 -2.03 -5.94 -13.18
CA ALA A 384 -3.17 -6.21 -12.30
C ALA A 384 -3.61 -7.69 -12.27
N ALA A 385 -3.30 -8.46 -13.31
CA ALA A 385 -3.57 -9.90 -13.36
C ALA A 385 -2.45 -10.74 -12.72
N GLY A 386 -1.30 -10.12 -12.37
CA GLY A 386 -0.12 -10.81 -11.84
C GLY A 386 0.58 -11.70 -12.88
N VAL A 387 0.40 -11.42 -14.17
CA VAL A 387 1.06 -12.14 -15.28
C VAL A 387 2.07 -11.22 -15.91
N TYR A 388 3.33 -11.62 -15.89
CA TYR A 388 4.44 -10.78 -16.36
C TYR A 388 5.01 -11.27 -17.68
N THR A 389 5.43 -10.32 -18.51
CA THR A 389 5.94 -10.60 -19.85
C THR A 389 7.26 -11.39 -19.78
N PRO A 390 7.34 -12.61 -20.35
CA PRO A 390 8.56 -13.39 -20.36
C PRO A 390 9.74 -12.60 -20.98
N GLY A 391 10.91 -12.70 -20.35
CA GLY A 391 12.12 -11.99 -20.79
C GLY A 391 12.23 -10.54 -20.32
N ALA A 392 11.21 -9.97 -19.69
CA ALA A 392 11.23 -8.60 -19.14
C ALA A 392 12.16 -8.45 -17.92
N LEU A 393 12.43 -9.53 -17.19
CA LEU A 393 13.26 -9.52 -15.99
C LEU A 393 14.74 -9.82 -16.26
N THR A 394 15.13 -10.01 -17.51
CA THR A 394 16.51 -10.30 -17.89
C THR A 394 17.46 -9.18 -17.43
N PRO A 395 18.56 -9.52 -16.73
CA PRO A 395 19.57 -8.55 -16.35
C PRO A 395 20.09 -7.74 -17.53
N ALA A 396 20.61 -6.54 -17.26
CA ALA A 396 21.37 -5.81 -18.26
C ALA A 396 22.59 -6.64 -18.69
N PRO A 397 22.97 -6.62 -19.98
CA PRO A 397 24.18 -7.29 -20.48
C PRO A 397 25.44 -6.73 -19.85
#